data_85b207c988bceae534bab7c1de7d0d6f
#
_entry.id   85b207c988bceae534bab7c1de7d0d6f
#
_cell.length_a   1.000
_cell.length_b   1.000
_cell.length_c   1.000
_cell.angle_alpha   90.00
_cell.angle_beta   90.00
_cell.angle_gamma   90.00
#
_symmetry.space_group_name_H-M   'P 1'
#
loop_
_entity.id
_entity.type
_entity.pdbx_description
1 polymer ?
#
loop_
_entity_poly.entity_id
_entity_poly.type
_entity_poly.pdbx_seq_one_letter_code
_entity_poly.pdbx_strand_id
1 'polypeptide(L)'
;MNKTDLEKFIRPLVRDLHPYVYGEQPKIKGLIKLNTNENPFPPSPKALAAVKAAVDGRLRLYPNPTALALREKLARLHSCHADNIIVGNGSDELLALATRCFVEPLQNLKYNFRSFKPARSTVQYFTPSYSLYPVLADIHGALKNAVALNPDFSLPSLEELKRSRQWDFKAALTFVTTPNAPSGRAYKTPELERLCQAQKGVVILDEAYVDFAEENAMNLVLKYPHVLVARTFSKAYSLCFQRVGYYVGHRDLIAALHKIRDSYNVNGLGQIAAVATLGDLKYYRANFRKIIATREWLSRELTKLGFRVFPSRTNFILAHPPRFAALEWQRRLRERKILVRWFDFPEVKNYLRITIGTPAEAEALVAAARAIL
;
A
#
# COMPACT_ATOMS: atom_id res chain seq x y z
N MET A 1 -7.04 -32.45 25.01
CA MET A 1 -7.78 -31.16 25.11
C MET A 1 -8.59 -30.97 23.85
N ASN A 2 -9.91 -30.82 23.97
CA ASN A 2 -10.76 -30.57 22.83
C ASN A 2 -10.50 -29.14 22.26
N LYS A 3 -10.68 -28.94 20.96
CA LYS A 3 -10.50 -27.64 20.28
C LYS A 3 -11.25 -26.50 20.99
N THR A 4 -12.43 -26.77 21.54
CA THR A 4 -13.27 -25.88 22.34
C THR A 4 -12.64 -25.41 23.65
N ASP A 5 -11.74 -26.20 24.25
CA ASP A 5 -11.09 -25.83 25.51
C ASP A 5 -9.98 -24.81 25.35
N LEU A 6 -9.35 -24.71 24.17
CA LEU A 6 -8.31 -23.74 23.89
C LEU A 6 -8.88 -22.37 23.49
N GLU A 7 -10.08 -22.34 22.92
CA GLU A 7 -10.72 -21.09 22.49
C GLU A 7 -10.98 -20.09 23.62
N LYS A 8 -11.14 -20.59 24.87
CA LYS A 8 -11.30 -19.73 26.05
C LYS A 8 -10.08 -18.83 26.34
N PHE A 9 -8.88 -19.23 25.88
CA PHE A 9 -7.66 -18.44 26.04
C PHE A 9 -7.50 -17.38 24.94
N ILE A 10 -8.31 -17.44 23.89
CA ILE A 10 -8.27 -16.48 22.76
C ILE A 10 -9.24 -15.35 23.07
N ARG A 11 -8.79 -14.12 22.93
CA ARG A 11 -9.66 -12.95 23.08
C ARG A 11 -10.89 -13.07 22.14
N PRO A 12 -12.12 -12.75 22.60
CA PRO A 12 -13.33 -12.84 21.77
C PRO A 12 -13.17 -12.10 20.42
N LEU A 13 -12.62 -10.89 20.43
CA LEU A 13 -12.32 -10.14 19.22
C LEU A 13 -11.51 -10.95 18.20
N VAL A 14 -10.47 -11.67 18.66
CA VAL A 14 -9.54 -12.41 17.78
C VAL A 14 -10.20 -13.65 17.17
N ARG A 15 -11.15 -14.28 17.87
CA ARG A 15 -11.88 -15.46 17.36
C ARG A 15 -12.70 -15.14 16.11
N ASP A 16 -13.22 -13.91 16.02
CA ASP A 16 -14.13 -13.47 14.96
C ASP A 16 -13.38 -12.75 13.81
N LEU A 17 -12.02 -12.60 13.90
CA LEU A 17 -11.23 -11.94 12.87
C LEU A 17 -11.11 -12.77 11.60
N HIS A 18 -11.25 -12.09 10.45
CA HIS A 18 -10.84 -12.60 9.17
C HIS A 18 -9.41 -12.14 8.86
N PRO A 19 -8.45 -13.06 8.61
CA PRO A 19 -7.08 -12.69 8.33
C PRO A 19 -6.96 -11.99 6.96
N TYR A 20 -5.92 -11.19 6.82
CA TYR A 20 -5.57 -10.63 5.51
C TYR A 20 -5.27 -11.73 4.48
N VAL A 21 -5.89 -11.66 3.31
CA VAL A 21 -5.69 -12.62 2.22
C VAL A 21 -4.60 -12.10 1.26
N TYR A 22 -3.40 -12.65 1.41
CA TYR A 22 -2.28 -12.31 0.53
C TYR A 22 -2.42 -12.95 -0.86
N GLY A 23 -1.67 -12.41 -1.83
CA GLY A 23 -1.58 -12.99 -3.17
C GLY A 23 -0.83 -14.32 -3.12
N GLU A 24 -1.32 -15.29 -3.87
CA GLU A 24 -0.69 -16.61 -3.95
C GLU A 24 0.73 -16.55 -4.53
N GLN A 25 1.59 -17.47 -4.09
CA GLN A 25 2.98 -17.59 -4.51
C GLN A 25 3.31 -19.05 -4.88
N PRO A 26 2.70 -19.59 -5.95
CA PRO A 26 2.92 -20.98 -6.32
C PRO A 26 4.34 -21.20 -6.88
N LYS A 27 4.93 -22.34 -6.54
CA LYS A 27 6.24 -22.77 -7.05
C LYS A 27 6.06 -23.51 -8.39
N ILE A 28 5.75 -22.79 -9.46
CA ILE A 28 5.55 -23.35 -10.81
C ILE A 28 6.73 -22.91 -11.69
N LYS A 29 7.44 -23.87 -12.29
CA LYS A 29 8.55 -23.58 -13.21
C LYS A 29 8.03 -22.86 -14.46
N GLY A 30 8.66 -21.73 -14.78
CA GLY A 30 8.32 -20.90 -15.94
C GLY A 30 7.03 -20.07 -15.76
N LEU A 31 6.60 -19.85 -14.50
CA LEU A 31 5.47 -18.99 -14.19
C LEU A 31 5.80 -17.50 -14.43
N ILE A 32 4.97 -16.83 -15.21
CA ILE A 32 4.96 -15.38 -15.35
C ILE A 32 4.07 -14.84 -14.22
N LYS A 33 4.70 -14.20 -13.22
CA LYS A 33 4.05 -13.77 -11.97
C LYS A 33 3.66 -12.29 -12.01
N LEU A 34 2.40 -12.00 -12.34
CA LEU A 34 1.85 -10.65 -12.48
C LEU A 34 0.71 -10.36 -11.49
N ASN A 35 0.79 -10.87 -10.25
CA ASN A 35 -0.32 -10.80 -9.28
C ASN A 35 -0.08 -9.97 -8.02
N THR A 36 1.16 -9.65 -7.64
CA THR A 36 1.50 -9.03 -6.34
C THR A 36 2.23 -7.69 -6.44
N ASN A 37 2.22 -7.08 -7.63
CA ASN A 37 2.80 -5.74 -7.88
C ASN A 37 4.28 -5.66 -7.52
N GLU A 38 5.02 -6.75 -7.73
CA GLU A 38 6.48 -6.75 -7.59
C GLU A 38 7.12 -6.02 -8.76
N ASN A 39 8.31 -5.47 -8.54
CA ASN A 39 9.08 -4.83 -9.60
C ASN A 39 9.71 -5.89 -10.51
N PRO A 40 9.59 -5.83 -11.84
CA PRO A 40 10.20 -6.79 -12.74
C PRO A 40 11.71 -6.67 -12.87
N PHE A 41 12.29 -5.58 -12.38
CA PHE A 41 13.73 -5.34 -12.40
C PHE A 41 14.36 -5.57 -11.03
N PRO A 42 15.57 -6.12 -10.93
CA PRO A 42 16.24 -6.35 -9.65
C PRO A 42 16.60 -5.03 -8.94
N PRO A 43 16.97 -5.09 -7.65
CA PRO A 43 17.63 -3.97 -6.97
C PRO A 43 18.89 -3.54 -7.72
N SER A 44 19.33 -2.28 -7.54
CA SER A 44 20.53 -1.78 -8.20
C SER A 44 21.79 -2.60 -7.81
N PRO A 45 22.79 -2.71 -8.71
CA PRO A 45 24.06 -3.35 -8.38
C PRO A 45 24.69 -2.80 -7.11
N LYS A 46 24.58 -1.49 -6.86
CA LYS A 46 25.08 -0.85 -5.63
C LYS A 46 24.35 -1.34 -4.38
N ALA A 47 23.01 -1.46 -4.45
CA ALA A 47 22.23 -1.98 -3.34
C ALA A 47 22.57 -3.46 -3.06
N LEU A 48 22.69 -4.29 -4.09
CA LEU A 48 23.09 -5.69 -3.96
C LEU A 48 24.49 -5.84 -3.39
N ALA A 49 25.45 -5.04 -3.85
CA ALA A 49 26.82 -5.05 -3.32
C ALA A 49 26.88 -4.64 -1.85
N ALA A 50 26.13 -3.59 -1.46
CA ALA A 50 26.07 -3.15 -0.07
C ALA A 50 25.50 -4.23 0.87
N VAL A 51 24.44 -4.93 0.44
CA VAL A 51 23.88 -6.05 1.22
C VAL A 51 24.88 -7.20 1.33
N LYS A 52 25.52 -7.60 0.22
CA LYS A 52 26.55 -8.68 0.23
C LYS A 52 27.69 -8.35 1.17
N ALA A 53 28.19 -7.12 1.15
CA ALA A 53 29.26 -6.66 2.03
C ALA A 53 28.86 -6.56 3.51
N ALA A 54 27.57 -6.60 3.83
CA ALA A 54 27.06 -6.55 5.19
C ALA A 54 26.74 -7.95 5.77
N VAL A 55 26.88 -9.00 4.98
CA VAL A 55 26.70 -10.39 5.41
C VAL A 55 28.01 -10.90 5.99
N ASP A 56 28.27 -10.57 7.25
CA ASP A 56 29.48 -10.94 8.01
C ASP A 56 29.17 -11.12 9.49
N GLY A 57 30.18 -11.15 10.35
CA GLY A 57 30.03 -11.31 11.80
C GLY A 57 29.17 -10.25 12.49
N ARG A 58 28.82 -9.14 11.83
CA ARG A 58 27.89 -8.12 12.36
C ARG A 58 26.47 -8.63 12.47
N LEU A 59 26.10 -9.72 11.79
CA LEU A 59 24.75 -10.32 11.92
C LEU A 59 24.40 -10.73 13.35
N ARG A 60 25.37 -10.90 14.26
CA ARG A 60 25.16 -11.15 15.68
C ARG A 60 24.75 -9.91 16.49
N LEU A 61 24.82 -8.72 15.91
CA LEU A 61 24.57 -7.44 16.59
C LEU A 61 23.20 -6.88 16.20
N TYR A 62 22.55 -6.19 17.13
CA TYR A 62 21.34 -5.44 16.82
C TYR A 62 21.62 -4.31 15.82
N PRO A 63 20.70 -4.04 14.88
CA PRO A 63 20.80 -2.91 13.97
C PRO A 63 20.60 -1.58 14.71
N ASN A 64 20.81 -0.46 13.99
CA ASN A 64 20.44 0.85 14.55
C ASN A 64 18.93 0.90 14.88
N PRO A 65 18.53 1.18 16.14
CA PRO A 65 17.15 1.06 16.59
C PRO A 65 16.20 2.07 15.93
N THR A 66 16.71 3.17 15.41
CA THR A 66 15.91 4.23 14.78
C THR A 66 16.14 4.34 13.28
N ALA A 67 16.98 3.47 12.69
CA ALA A 67 17.40 3.55 11.29
C ALA A 67 17.91 4.94 10.90
N LEU A 68 18.70 5.60 11.78
CA LEU A 68 19.08 7.01 11.67
C LEU A 68 19.67 7.37 10.31
N ALA A 69 20.65 6.61 9.81
CA ALA A 69 21.29 6.86 8.52
C ALA A 69 20.27 6.86 7.33
N LEU A 70 19.25 6.01 7.42
CA LEU A 70 18.15 5.98 6.44
C LEU A 70 17.24 7.21 6.60
N ARG A 71 16.86 7.56 7.83
CA ARG A 71 16.04 8.74 8.13
C ARG A 71 16.70 10.01 7.63
N GLU A 72 18.01 10.19 7.85
CA GLU A 72 18.77 11.34 7.36
C GLU A 72 18.81 11.42 5.83
N LYS A 73 18.96 10.29 5.13
CA LYS A 73 18.90 10.27 3.66
C LYS A 73 17.51 10.61 3.13
N LEU A 74 16.46 10.07 3.76
CA LEU A 74 15.07 10.38 3.42
C LEU A 74 14.76 11.86 3.72
N ALA A 75 15.24 12.39 4.82
CA ALA A 75 15.09 13.80 5.19
C ALA A 75 15.67 14.73 4.11
N ARG A 76 16.88 14.43 3.63
CA ARG A 76 17.49 15.16 2.51
C ARG A 76 16.68 15.02 1.21
N LEU A 77 16.16 13.81 0.91
CA LEU A 77 15.33 13.57 -0.28
C LEU A 77 14.02 14.38 -0.25
N HIS A 78 13.43 14.55 0.92
CA HIS A 78 12.13 15.21 1.10
C HIS A 78 12.22 16.63 1.64
N SER A 79 13.42 17.20 1.77
CA SER A 79 13.67 18.57 2.27
C SER A 79 13.03 18.82 3.64
N CYS A 80 13.18 17.86 4.56
CA CYS A 80 12.67 17.93 5.94
C CYS A 80 13.73 17.47 6.95
N HIS A 81 13.39 17.40 8.24
CA HIS A 81 14.28 16.89 9.28
C HIS A 81 14.11 15.37 9.48
N ALA A 82 15.14 14.70 10.01
CA ALA A 82 15.06 13.28 10.34
C ALA A 82 13.94 12.97 11.35
N ASP A 83 13.58 13.93 12.21
CA ASP A 83 12.48 13.79 13.19
C ASP A 83 11.08 13.86 12.57
N ASN A 84 10.99 14.24 11.29
CA ASN A 84 9.76 14.11 10.50
C ASN A 84 9.58 12.71 9.92
N ILE A 85 10.49 11.76 10.18
CA ILE A 85 10.50 10.45 9.54
C ILE A 85 10.55 9.32 10.54
N ILE A 86 9.68 8.33 10.37
CA ILE A 86 9.77 7.03 11.01
C ILE A 86 9.88 5.93 9.95
N VAL A 87 10.76 4.95 10.21
CA VAL A 87 10.95 3.79 9.33
C VAL A 87 10.32 2.56 9.98
N GLY A 88 9.68 1.72 9.18
CA GLY A 88 9.01 0.50 9.63
C GLY A 88 9.35 -0.73 8.79
N ASN A 89 8.97 -1.89 9.29
CA ASN A 89 9.10 -3.18 8.62
C ASN A 89 8.06 -3.33 7.48
N GLY A 90 8.24 -2.52 6.44
CA GLY A 90 7.26 -2.25 5.40
C GLY A 90 6.24 -1.19 5.82
N SER A 91 5.45 -0.71 4.85
CA SER A 91 4.36 0.23 5.14
C SER A 91 3.26 -0.41 6.00
N ASP A 92 3.06 -1.71 5.91
CA ASP A 92 2.00 -2.43 6.65
C ASP A 92 2.16 -2.30 8.16
N GLU A 93 3.39 -2.39 8.69
CA GLU A 93 3.66 -2.13 10.11
C GLU A 93 3.30 -0.69 10.49
N LEU A 94 3.66 0.28 9.65
CA LEU A 94 3.38 1.69 9.92
C LEU A 94 1.88 2.01 9.88
N LEU A 95 1.11 1.37 8.98
CA LEU A 95 -0.35 1.47 8.95
C LEU A 95 -0.96 0.89 10.25
N ALA A 96 -0.45 -0.25 10.71
CA ALA A 96 -0.87 -0.84 11.98
C ALA A 96 -0.49 0.03 13.18
N LEU A 97 0.71 0.62 13.18
CA LEU A 97 1.15 1.57 14.21
C LEU A 97 0.26 2.81 14.24
N ALA A 98 -0.09 3.38 13.09
CA ALA A 98 -0.98 4.53 13.02
C ALA A 98 -2.37 4.22 13.59
N THR A 99 -2.93 3.05 13.28
CA THR A 99 -4.20 2.61 13.84
C THR A 99 -4.11 2.52 15.37
N ARG A 100 -3.05 1.92 15.90
CA ARG A 100 -2.83 1.81 17.36
C ARG A 100 -2.55 3.16 18.03
N CYS A 101 -1.95 4.12 17.31
CA CYS A 101 -1.55 5.41 17.86
C CYS A 101 -2.69 6.43 17.90
N PHE A 102 -3.52 6.44 16.87
CA PHE A 102 -4.46 7.54 16.65
C PHE A 102 -5.93 7.16 16.86
N VAL A 103 -6.23 5.87 17.02
CA VAL A 103 -7.61 5.38 17.15
C VAL A 103 -7.82 4.76 18.53
N GLU A 104 -8.87 5.16 19.22
CA GLU A 104 -9.26 4.55 20.50
C GLU A 104 -10.04 3.25 20.24
N PRO A 105 -9.65 2.10 20.82
CA PRO A 105 -10.41 0.87 20.66
C PRO A 105 -11.76 0.93 21.40
N LEU A 106 -12.81 0.35 20.82
CA LEU A 106 -14.17 0.37 21.36
C LEU A 106 -14.27 -0.23 22.79
N GLN A 107 -13.40 -1.17 23.14
CA GLN A 107 -13.42 -1.82 24.44
C GLN A 107 -13.14 -0.86 25.61
N ASN A 108 -12.41 0.22 25.37
CA ASN A 108 -12.16 1.25 26.38
C ASN A 108 -13.42 2.07 26.73
N LEU A 109 -14.48 1.97 25.92
CA LEU A 109 -15.73 2.71 26.08
C LEU A 109 -16.63 2.14 27.18
N LYS A 110 -16.47 0.88 27.56
CA LYS A 110 -17.24 0.28 28.68
C LYS A 110 -16.98 0.96 30.03
N TYR A 111 -15.87 1.70 30.16
CA TYR A 111 -15.48 2.39 31.40
C TYR A 111 -15.82 3.87 31.43
N ASN A 112 -16.27 4.48 30.31
CA ASN A 112 -16.51 5.93 30.28
C ASN A 112 -17.60 6.34 29.26
N PHE A 113 -18.83 5.87 29.44
CA PHE A 113 -19.97 6.17 28.55
C PHE A 113 -20.29 7.66 28.40
N ARG A 114 -19.93 8.50 29.38
CA ARG A 114 -20.26 9.94 29.34
C ARG A 114 -19.39 10.75 28.39
N SER A 115 -18.23 10.22 27.94
CA SER A 115 -17.29 10.90 27.04
C SER A 115 -17.09 10.22 25.70
N PHE A 116 -17.93 9.22 25.35
CA PHE A 116 -17.82 8.50 24.09
C PHE A 116 -18.03 9.41 22.87
N LYS A 117 -17.02 9.47 22.04
CA LYS A 117 -17.06 10.14 20.73
C LYS A 117 -16.76 9.09 19.66
N PRO A 118 -17.75 8.57 18.93
CA PRO A 118 -17.55 7.53 17.90
C PRO A 118 -16.44 7.86 16.92
N ALA A 119 -16.31 9.13 16.57
CA ALA A 119 -15.26 9.62 15.69
C ALA A 119 -13.84 9.26 16.17
N ARG A 120 -13.57 9.21 17.49
CA ARG A 120 -12.26 8.82 18.04
C ARG A 120 -11.93 7.33 17.89
N SER A 121 -12.91 6.51 17.64
CA SER A 121 -12.78 5.07 17.45
C SER A 121 -12.97 4.66 15.98
N THR A 122 -13.03 5.61 15.06
CA THR A 122 -13.31 5.35 13.64
C THR A 122 -12.04 5.37 12.80
N VAL A 123 -11.83 4.27 12.07
CA VAL A 123 -10.91 4.19 10.92
C VAL A 123 -11.73 4.34 9.65
N GLN A 124 -11.40 5.34 8.84
CA GLN A 124 -12.11 5.69 7.63
C GLN A 124 -11.23 5.49 6.40
N TYR A 125 -11.82 5.04 5.30
CA TYR A 125 -11.12 4.83 4.03
C TYR A 125 -12.11 4.78 2.86
N PHE A 126 -11.61 5.01 1.65
CA PHE A 126 -12.40 4.77 0.44
C PHE A 126 -12.35 3.29 0.03
N THR A 127 -13.43 2.81 -0.62
CA THR A 127 -13.53 1.46 -1.18
C THR A 127 -13.94 1.52 -2.66
N PRO A 128 -13.35 0.69 -3.55
CA PRO A 128 -12.30 -0.28 -3.27
C PRO A 128 -10.94 0.37 -3.01
N SER A 129 -10.19 -0.16 -2.05
CA SER A 129 -8.87 0.32 -1.68
C SER A 129 -7.99 -0.83 -1.17
N TYR A 130 -6.91 -0.51 -0.45
CA TYR A 130 -6.03 -1.54 0.11
C TYR A 130 -6.76 -2.36 1.18
N SER A 131 -6.92 -3.65 0.92
CA SER A 131 -7.72 -4.56 1.75
C SER A 131 -7.18 -4.81 3.16
N LEU A 132 -6.01 -4.26 3.50
CA LEU A 132 -5.46 -4.30 4.85
C LEU A 132 -6.16 -3.31 5.80
N TYR A 133 -6.67 -2.18 5.33
CA TYR A 133 -7.27 -1.15 6.19
C TYR A 133 -8.41 -1.69 7.07
N PRO A 134 -9.43 -2.37 6.53
CA PRO A 134 -10.46 -2.98 7.37
C PRO A 134 -9.92 -4.02 8.36
N VAL A 135 -8.92 -4.80 7.95
CA VAL A 135 -8.29 -5.81 8.82
C VAL A 135 -7.59 -5.15 10.02
N LEU A 136 -6.89 -4.03 9.80
CA LEU A 136 -6.24 -3.28 10.89
C LEU A 136 -7.26 -2.68 11.86
N ALA A 137 -8.37 -2.15 11.34
CA ALA A 137 -9.47 -1.65 12.17
C ALA A 137 -10.07 -2.76 13.01
N ASP A 138 -10.33 -3.92 12.43
CA ASP A 138 -10.88 -5.10 13.13
C ASP A 138 -9.92 -5.60 14.22
N ILE A 139 -8.63 -5.77 13.92
CA ILE A 139 -7.60 -6.18 14.88
C ILE A 139 -7.55 -5.22 16.08
N HIS A 140 -7.70 -3.93 15.82
CA HIS A 140 -7.67 -2.90 16.85
C HIS A 140 -8.99 -2.80 17.64
N GLY A 141 -10.08 -3.35 17.12
CA GLY A 141 -11.43 -3.21 17.67
C GLY A 141 -11.99 -1.79 17.45
N ALA A 142 -11.75 -1.23 16.27
CA ALA A 142 -12.23 0.09 15.86
C ALA A 142 -13.50 0.00 15.00
N LEU A 143 -14.23 1.11 14.90
CA LEU A 143 -15.29 1.28 13.92
C LEU A 143 -14.69 1.46 12.53
N LYS A 144 -15.33 0.88 11.53
CA LYS A 144 -14.97 1.05 10.12
C LYS A 144 -15.97 1.98 9.42
N ASN A 145 -15.45 2.99 8.73
CA ASN A 145 -16.24 3.80 7.81
C ASN A 145 -15.65 3.67 6.40
N ALA A 146 -16.21 2.74 5.63
CA ALA A 146 -15.85 2.51 4.24
C ALA A 146 -16.77 3.30 3.31
N VAL A 147 -16.23 4.25 2.56
CA VAL A 147 -17.00 5.10 1.65
C VAL A 147 -16.65 4.80 0.21
N ALA A 148 -17.66 4.56 -0.63
CA ALA A 148 -17.43 4.17 -2.02
C ALA A 148 -16.75 5.29 -2.83
N LEU A 149 -15.77 4.90 -3.65
CA LEU A 149 -15.30 5.72 -4.75
C LEU A 149 -16.39 5.82 -5.83
N ASN A 150 -16.28 6.80 -6.71
CA ASN A 150 -17.13 6.88 -7.89
C ASN A 150 -16.93 5.64 -8.81
N PRO A 151 -17.86 5.33 -9.72
CA PRO A 151 -17.76 4.17 -10.61
C PRO A 151 -16.51 4.14 -11.51
N ASP A 152 -15.88 5.29 -11.72
CA ASP A 152 -14.61 5.44 -12.46
C ASP A 152 -13.39 5.45 -11.51
N PHE A 153 -13.61 5.15 -10.24
CA PHE A 153 -12.64 5.18 -9.14
C PHE A 153 -12.08 6.59 -8.82
N SER A 154 -12.72 7.67 -9.24
CA SER A 154 -12.40 9.01 -8.76
C SER A 154 -12.89 9.21 -7.32
N LEU A 155 -12.27 10.16 -6.60
CA LEU A 155 -12.78 10.60 -5.32
C LEU A 155 -14.13 11.29 -5.51
N PRO A 156 -15.13 11.03 -4.67
CA PRO A 156 -16.28 11.90 -4.57
C PRO A 156 -15.84 13.32 -4.21
N SER A 157 -16.50 14.32 -4.77
CA SER A 157 -16.21 15.72 -4.43
C SER A 157 -16.51 16.01 -2.95
N LEU A 158 -15.89 17.05 -2.41
CA LEU A 158 -16.13 17.45 -1.01
C LEU A 158 -17.61 17.78 -0.75
N GLU A 159 -18.30 18.34 -1.73
CA GLU A 159 -19.71 18.65 -1.69
C GLU A 159 -20.56 17.37 -1.63
N GLU A 160 -20.22 16.36 -2.44
CA GLU A 160 -20.89 15.04 -2.40
C GLU A 160 -20.67 14.34 -1.06
N LEU A 161 -19.44 14.35 -0.53
CA LEU A 161 -19.13 13.79 0.78
C LEU A 161 -19.90 14.47 1.92
N LYS A 162 -20.07 15.79 1.86
CA LYS A 162 -20.89 16.55 2.82
C LYS A 162 -22.39 16.23 2.70
N ARG A 163 -22.88 16.17 1.47
CA ARG A 163 -24.31 15.94 1.17
C ARG A 163 -24.75 14.52 1.54
N SER A 164 -23.93 13.51 1.21
CA SER A 164 -24.23 12.10 1.48
C SER A 164 -24.22 11.76 2.97
N ARG A 165 -23.51 12.54 3.79
CA ARG A 165 -23.27 12.27 5.21
C ARG A 165 -22.61 10.91 5.50
N GLN A 166 -22.07 10.26 4.46
CA GLN A 166 -21.36 8.98 4.62
C GLN A 166 -19.91 9.18 5.10
N TRP A 167 -19.33 10.36 4.86
CA TRP A 167 -17.99 10.69 5.27
C TRP A 167 -17.96 11.42 6.62
N ASP A 168 -17.19 10.87 7.57
CA ASP A 168 -17.00 11.50 8.87
C ASP A 168 -15.74 12.39 8.86
N PHE A 169 -15.92 13.70 8.75
CA PHE A 169 -14.82 14.67 8.82
C PHE A 169 -14.12 14.74 10.19
N LYS A 170 -14.60 14.00 11.19
CA LYS A 170 -14.01 13.92 12.54
C LYS A 170 -13.43 12.55 12.84
N ALA A 171 -13.50 11.60 11.91
CA ALA A 171 -12.91 10.27 12.08
C ALA A 171 -11.45 10.39 12.55
N ALA A 172 -11.06 9.59 13.54
CA ALA A 172 -9.74 9.66 14.17
C ALA A 172 -8.62 9.44 13.18
N LEU A 173 -8.82 8.49 12.26
CA LEU A 173 -7.84 8.10 11.25
C LEU A 173 -8.52 7.89 9.89
N THR A 174 -7.97 8.51 8.86
CA THR A 174 -8.42 8.38 7.47
C THR A 174 -7.28 7.88 6.61
N PHE A 175 -7.48 6.77 5.88
CA PHE A 175 -6.55 6.27 4.87
C PHE A 175 -7.01 6.66 3.48
N VAL A 176 -6.11 7.24 2.67
CA VAL A 176 -6.34 7.55 1.25
C VAL A 176 -5.17 7.01 0.44
N THR A 177 -5.41 5.95 -0.34
CA THR A 177 -4.38 5.36 -1.21
C THR A 177 -4.26 6.16 -2.50
N THR A 178 -3.10 6.73 -2.76
CA THR A 178 -2.86 7.58 -3.95
C THR A 178 -1.44 7.39 -4.51
N PRO A 179 -1.28 6.83 -5.73
CA PRO A 179 -2.33 6.23 -6.59
C PRO A 179 -3.04 5.04 -5.95
N ASN A 180 -4.35 4.93 -6.21
CA ASN A 180 -5.21 3.93 -5.60
C ASN A 180 -4.84 2.49 -6.05
N ALA A 181 -4.92 1.57 -5.14
CA ALA A 181 -4.94 0.14 -5.40
C ALA A 181 -6.31 -0.42 -4.95
N PRO A 182 -7.05 -1.16 -5.81
CA PRO A 182 -6.58 -1.85 -7.00
C PRO A 182 -6.80 -1.11 -8.33
N SER A 183 -7.38 0.10 -8.36
CA SER A 183 -7.77 0.75 -9.62
C SER A 183 -6.58 1.30 -10.44
N GLY A 184 -5.51 1.70 -9.79
CA GLY A 184 -4.37 2.38 -10.41
C GLY A 184 -4.56 3.89 -10.58
N ARG A 185 -5.75 4.43 -10.22
CA ARG A 185 -6.07 5.85 -10.39
C ARG A 185 -5.27 6.72 -9.42
N ALA A 186 -4.62 7.76 -9.93
CA ALA A 186 -4.04 8.82 -9.13
C ALA A 186 -5.05 9.94 -8.91
N TYR A 187 -4.94 10.60 -7.78
CA TYR A 187 -5.70 11.80 -7.43
C TYR A 187 -4.79 13.01 -7.49
N LYS A 188 -5.34 14.14 -7.96
CA LYS A 188 -4.56 15.37 -8.08
C LYS A 188 -4.34 16.00 -6.71
N THR A 189 -3.19 16.63 -6.54
CA THR A 189 -2.81 17.31 -5.29
C THR A 189 -3.89 18.27 -4.76
N PRO A 190 -4.58 19.10 -5.59
CA PRO A 190 -5.66 19.96 -5.09
C PRO A 190 -6.90 19.21 -4.60
N GLU A 191 -7.19 18.02 -5.12
CA GLU A 191 -8.30 17.17 -4.63
C GLU A 191 -7.97 16.64 -3.24
N LEU A 192 -6.76 16.09 -3.07
CA LEU A 192 -6.25 15.60 -1.78
C LEU A 192 -6.15 16.72 -0.76
N GLU A 193 -5.70 17.89 -1.17
CA GLU A 193 -5.56 19.06 -0.30
C GLU A 193 -6.90 19.50 0.30
N ARG A 194 -7.95 19.61 -0.53
CA ARG A 194 -9.30 19.95 -0.05
C ARG A 194 -9.81 18.95 0.98
N LEU A 195 -9.56 17.65 0.75
CA LEU A 195 -9.93 16.59 1.69
C LEU A 195 -9.15 16.71 3.00
N CYS A 196 -7.82 16.88 2.93
CA CYS A 196 -6.98 17.05 4.11
C CYS A 196 -7.38 18.29 4.92
N GLN A 197 -7.67 19.41 4.25
CA GLN A 197 -8.10 20.65 4.92
C GLN A 197 -9.44 20.48 5.66
N ALA A 198 -10.36 19.70 5.11
CA ALA A 198 -11.67 19.47 5.72
C ALA A 198 -11.62 18.45 6.88
N GLN A 199 -10.70 17.49 6.83
CA GLN A 199 -10.58 16.43 7.84
C GLN A 199 -10.00 16.97 9.15
N LYS A 200 -10.55 16.53 10.29
CA LYS A 200 -10.11 16.95 11.63
C LYS A 200 -9.25 15.93 12.36
N GLY A 201 -9.34 14.64 11.98
CA GLY A 201 -8.46 13.59 12.47
C GLY A 201 -7.22 13.43 11.59
N VAL A 202 -6.38 12.45 11.92
CA VAL A 202 -5.16 12.15 11.17
C VAL A 202 -5.51 11.59 9.78
N VAL A 203 -4.84 12.10 8.75
CA VAL A 203 -4.94 11.61 7.37
C VAL A 203 -3.63 10.95 6.98
N ILE A 204 -3.70 9.72 6.49
CA ILE A 204 -2.55 9.05 5.88
C ILE A 204 -2.79 8.96 4.37
N LEU A 205 -1.95 9.64 3.62
CA LEU A 205 -1.85 9.52 2.18
C LEU A 205 -0.90 8.38 1.86
N ASP A 206 -1.47 7.23 1.48
CA ASP A 206 -0.69 6.02 1.19
C ASP A 206 -0.18 6.08 -0.25
N GLU A 207 1.08 6.47 -0.38
CA GLU A 207 1.81 6.66 -1.61
C GLU A 207 2.67 5.45 -2.00
N ALA A 208 2.22 4.23 -1.74
CA ALA A 208 2.99 3.02 -2.05
C ALA A 208 3.39 2.89 -3.53
N TYR A 209 2.71 3.58 -4.45
CA TYR A 209 2.93 3.51 -5.89
C TYR A 209 3.31 4.85 -6.53
N VAL A 210 3.57 5.88 -5.74
CA VAL A 210 3.73 7.26 -6.20
C VAL A 210 4.90 7.47 -7.17
N ASP A 211 5.94 6.65 -7.09
CA ASP A 211 7.11 6.73 -7.98
C ASP A 211 6.77 6.45 -9.46
N PHE A 212 5.58 5.92 -9.76
CA PHE A 212 5.05 5.69 -11.10
C PHE A 212 4.05 6.76 -11.54
N ALA A 213 3.78 7.75 -10.70
CA ALA A 213 2.87 8.87 -10.94
C ALA A 213 3.61 10.17 -11.25
N GLU A 214 2.87 11.15 -11.78
CA GLU A 214 3.39 12.47 -12.13
C GLU A 214 3.41 13.42 -10.94
N GLU A 215 2.45 13.26 -10.01
CA GLU A 215 2.28 14.09 -8.82
C GLU A 215 2.45 13.26 -7.54
N ASN A 216 2.78 13.94 -6.46
CA ASN A 216 2.82 13.36 -5.11
C ASN A 216 2.31 14.36 -4.08
N ALA A 217 1.97 13.87 -2.90
CA ALA A 217 1.36 14.66 -1.83
C ALA A 217 2.38 15.12 -0.76
N MET A 218 3.68 15.07 -1.03
CA MET A 218 4.70 15.37 -0.03
C MET A 218 4.62 16.81 0.49
N ASN A 219 4.22 17.77 -0.35
CA ASN A 219 4.02 19.16 0.06
C ASN A 219 2.86 19.34 1.06
N LEU A 220 1.86 18.44 1.06
CA LEU A 220 0.73 18.51 2.00
C LEU A 220 1.15 18.17 3.44
N VAL A 221 2.15 17.29 3.60
CA VAL A 221 2.72 16.94 4.91
C VAL A 221 3.35 18.15 5.59
N LEU A 222 4.01 19.01 4.83
CA LEU A 222 4.65 20.22 5.36
C LEU A 222 3.62 21.31 5.67
N LYS A 223 2.46 21.27 5.00
CA LYS A 223 1.40 22.28 5.14
C LYS A 223 0.40 21.94 6.25
N TYR A 224 0.07 20.66 6.43
CA TYR A 224 -0.98 20.20 7.35
C TYR A 224 -0.40 19.26 8.42
N PRO A 225 -0.32 19.68 9.69
CA PRO A 225 0.36 18.92 10.74
C PRO A 225 -0.30 17.58 11.09
N HIS A 226 -1.58 17.37 10.70
CA HIS A 226 -2.31 16.12 10.90
C HIS A 226 -2.22 15.15 9.69
N VAL A 227 -1.45 15.51 8.65
CA VAL A 227 -1.25 14.67 7.47
C VAL A 227 0.07 13.92 7.57
N LEU A 228 0.03 12.62 7.28
CA LEU A 228 1.19 11.75 7.11
C LEU A 228 1.20 11.20 5.68
N VAL A 229 2.38 11.07 5.09
CA VAL A 229 2.58 10.34 3.83
C VAL A 229 3.27 9.02 4.13
N ALA A 230 2.68 7.91 3.65
CA ALA A 230 3.24 6.57 3.70
C ALA A 230 3.95 6.24 2.40
N ARG A 231 5.17 5.71 2.46
CA ARG A 231 5.92 5.20 1.31
C ARG A 231 6.60 3.88 1.60
N THR A 232 6.95 3.14 0.56
CA THR A 232 7.58 1.83 0.68
C THR A 232 8.70 1.63 -0.33
N PHE A 233 9.72 0.88 0.05
CA PHE A 233 10.74 0.40 -0.87
C PHE A 233 10.32 -0.88 -1.62
N SER A 234 9.16 -1.44 -1.30
CA SER A 234 8.71 -2.73 -1.84
C SER A 234 8.38 -2.69 -3.34
N LYS A 235 7.88 -1.56 -3.87
CA LYS A 235 7.33 -1.48 -5.24
C LYS A 235 8.34 -0.89 -6.23
N ALA A 236 8.55 0.40 -6.17
CA ALA A 236 9.43 1.10 -7.09
C ALA A 236 10.91 0.69 -6.93
N TYR A 237 11.33 0.39 -5.71
CA TYR A 237 12.74 0.16 -5.37
C TYR A 237 13.14 -1.32 -5.26
N SER A 238 12.31 -2.25 -5.69
CA SER A 238 12.62 -3.70 -5.78
C SER A 238 13.06 -4.35 -4.46
N LEU A 239 12.64 -3.81 -3.31
CA LEU A 239 13.03 -4.29 -1.98
C LEU A 239 11.87 -4.95 -1.21
N CYS A 240 10.93 -5.60 -1.91
CA CYS A 240 9.83 -6.34 -1.25
C CYS A 240 10.33 -7.29 -0.17
N PHE A 241 11.42 -8.01 -0.45
CA PHE A 241 12.01 -9.01 0.43
C PHE A 241 12.63 -8.39 1.69
N GLN A 242 13.11 -7.15 1.61
CA GLN A 242 13.78 -6.45 2.71
C GLN A 242 12.83 -5.82 3.71
N ARG A 243 11.54 -5.68 3.34
CA ARG A 243 10.50 -5.14 4.22
C ARG A 243 10.87 -3.77 4.80
N VAL A 244 11.00 -2.74 3.96
CA VAL A 244 11.28 -1.37 4.42
C VAL A 244 10.21 -0.42 3.90
N GLY A 245 9.61 0.36 4.80
CA GLY A 245 8.70 1.45 4.52
C GLY A 245 8.97 2.63 5.45
N TYR A 246 8.37 3.78 5.17
CA TYR A 246 8.53 4.95 6.02
C TYR A 246 7.32 5.88 5.96
N TYR A 247 7.12 6.64 7.03
CA TYR A 247 6.24 7.81 7.06
C TYR A 247 7.05 9.09 7.07
N VAL A 248 6.48 10.11 6.44
CA VAL A 248 6.86 11.51 6.62
C VAL A 248 5.66 12.23 7.24
N GLY A 249 5.89 13.03 8.28
CA GLY A 249 4.83 13.74 9.00
C GLY A 249 5.35 14.79 9.97
N HIS A 250 4.43 15.45 10.68
CA HIS A 250 4.79 16.38 11.74
C HIS A 250 5.56 15.64 12.84
N ARG A 251 6.63 16.25 13.35
CA ARG A 251 7.54 15.65 14.35
C ARG A 251 6.82 15.07 15.57
N ASP A 252 5.75 15.72 16.05
CA ASP A 252 5.04 15.28 17.24
C ASP A 252 4.23 14.00 16.97
N LEU A 253 3.64 13.84 15.77
CA LEU A 253 2.99 12.59 15.36
C LEU A 253 4.01 11.46 15.17
N ILE A 254 5.17 11.78 14.59
CA ILE A 254 6.27 10.83 14.43
C ILE A 254 6.82 10.41 15.80
N ALA A 255 6.98 11.33 16.74
CA ALA A 255 7.40 11.04 18.10
C ALA A 255 6.38 10.13 18.84
N ALA A 256 5.09 10.34 18.63
CA ALA A 256 4.04 9.48 19.19
C ALA A 256 4.14 8.04 18.66
N LEU A 257 4.34 7.87 17.33
CA LEU A 257 4.54 6.56 16.72
C LEU A 257 5.81 5.87 17.25
N HIS A 258 6.89 6.61 17.48
CA HIS A 258 8.12 6.07 18.08
C HIS A 258 7.93 5.49 19.49
N LYS A 259 6.95 5.97 20.27
CA LYS A 259 6.65 5.44 21.61
C LYS A 259 6.07 4.04 21.62
N ILE A 260 5.40 3.63 20.54
CA ILE A 260 4.63 2.38 20.49
C ILE A 260 5.15 1.37 19.47
N ARG A 261 6.18 1.71 18.66
CA ARG A 261 6.82 0.77 17.75
C ARG A 261 7.62 -0.28 18.52
N ASP A 262 7.81 -1.45 17.91
CA ASP A 262 8.66 -2.48 18.46
C ASP A 262 10.14 -2.07 18.43
N SER A 263 10.93 -2.58 19.37
CA SER A 263 12.37 -2.38 19.41
C SER A 263 13.02 -3.05 18.20
N TYR A 264 13.95 -2.35 17.53
CA TYR A 264 14.71 -2.87 16.39
C TYR A 264 13.82 -3.44 15.26
N ASN A 265 12.67 -2.81 15.03
CA ASN A 265 11.63 -3.26 14.11
C ASN A 265 12.09 -3.42 12.65
N VAL A 266 13.12 -2.71 12.21
CA VAL A 266 13.66 -2.80 10.86
C VAL A 266 15.02 -3.52 10.87
N ASN A 267 15.12 -4.63 10.15
CA ASN A 267 16.33 -5.44 10.07
C ASN A 267 17.53 -4.67 9.48
N GLY A 268 18.75 -5.03 9.89
CA GLY A 268 19.97 -4.32 9.51
C GLY A 268 20.25 -4.36 8.00
N LEU A 269 20.03 -5.49 7.35
CA LEU A 269 20.23 -5.63 5.90
C LEU A 269 19.23 -4.79 5.12
N GLY A 270 18.00 -4.68 5.60
CA GLY A 270 16.97 -3.80 5.05
C GLY A 270 17.34 -2.32 5.15
N GLN A 271 17.88 -1.88 6.30
CA GLN A 271 18.38 -0.51 6.47
C GLN A 271 19.51 -0.21 5.49
N ILE A 272 20.49 -1.10 5.35
CA ILE A 272 21.63 -0.97 4.43
C ILE A 272 21.16 -0.95 2.98
N ALA A 273 20.27 -1.86 2.59
CA ALA A 273 19.71 -1.93 1.24
C ALA A 273 19.00 -0.61 0.87
N ALA A 274 18.16 -0.08 1.77
CA ALA A 274 17.41 1.15 1.54
C ALA A 274 18.36 2.38 1.43
N VAL A 275 19.36 2.48 2.30
CA VAL A 275 20.39 3.53 2.24
C VAL A 275 21.16 3.49 0.93
N ALA A 276 21.57 2.31 0.47
CA ALA A 276 22.27 2.14 -0.80
C ALA A 276 21.38 2.44 -2.00
N THR A 277 20.11 2.04 -1.95
CA THR A 277 19.08 2.34 -2.95
C THR A 277 18.93 3.84 -3.18
N LEU A 278 18.81 4.62 -2.10
CA LEU A 278 18.75 6.09 -2.17
C LEU A 278 20.06 6.72 -2.71
N GLY A 279 21.15 6.01 -2.70
CA GLY A 279 22.42 6.41 -3.33
C GLY A 279 22.50 6.12 -4.83
N ASP A 280 21.45 5.52 -5.44
CA ASP A 280 21.45 5.12 -6.86
C ASP A 280 20.12 5.38 -7.56
N LEU A 281 19.48 6.52 -7.25
CA LEU A 281 18.15 6.89 -7.79
C LEU A 281 18.14 6.96 -9.33
N LYS A 282 19.27 7.20 -9.99
CA LYS A 282 19.37 7.20 -11.46
C LYS A 282 18.97 5.85 -12.05
N TYR A 283 19.45 4.74 -11.47
CA TYR A 283 19.09 3.38 -11.86
C TYR A 283 17.58 3.14 -11.75
N TYR A 284 17.00 3.47 -10.59
CA TYR A 284 15.59 3.24 -10.33
C TYR A 284 14.69 4.10 -11.23
N ARG A 285 15.01 5.38 -11.43
CA ARG A 285 14.27 6.26 -12.35
C ARG A 285 14.28 5.76 -13.79
N ALA A 286 15.37 5.13 -14.23
CA ALA A 286 15.42 4.49 -15.54
C ALA A 286 14.45 3.27 -15.61
N ASN A 287 14.37 2.47 -14.54
CA ASN A 287 13.43 1.36 -14.47
C ASN A 287 11.97 1.83 -14.36
N PHE A 288 11.69 2.91 -13.63
CA PHE A 288 10.33 3.50 -13.59
C PHE A 288 9.85 3.86 -14.99
N ARG A 289 10.70 4.52 -15.81
CA ARG A 289 10.35 4.85 -17.20
C ARG A 289 10.06 3.61 -18.04
N LYS A 290 10.81 2.52 -17.88
CA LYS A 290 10.56 1.25 -18.58
C LYS A 290 9.20 0.65 -18.15
N ILE A 291 8.91 0.61 -16.85
CA ILE A 291 7.65 0.10 -16.31
C ILE A 291 6.46 0.93 -16.85
N ILE A 292 6.58 2.25 -16.84
CA ILE A 292 5.54 3.16 -17.36
C ILE A 292 5.34 2.92 -18.86
N ALA A 293 6.41 2.82 -19.64
CA ALA A 293 6.32 2.55 -21.08
C ALA A 293 5.64 1.20 -21.36
N THR A 294 6.03 0.15 -20.63
CA THR A 294 5.41 -1.18 -20.74
C THR A 294 3.93 -1.15 -20.34
N ARG A 295 3.58 -0.41 -19.28
CA ARG A 295 2.18 -0.21 -18.85
C ARG A 295 1.33 0.40 -19.95
N GLU A 296 1.80 1.49 -20.54
CA GLU A 296 1.08 2.19 -21.63
C GLU A 296 0.95 1.31 -22.88
N TRP A 297 2.01 0.57 -23.23
CA TRP A 297 1.95 -0.39 -24.34
C TRP A 297 0.95 -1.51 -24.05
N LEU A 298 1.05 -2.17 -22.89
CA LEU A 298 0.15 -3.27 -22.50
C LEU A 298 -1.32 -2.82 -22.47
N SER A 299 -1.58 -1.62 -21.95
CA SER A 299 -2.93 -1.04 -21.92
C SER A 299 -3.51 -0.91 -23.32
N ARG A 300 -2.73 -0.40 -24.28
CA ARG A 300 -3.17 -0.27 -25.69
C ARG A 300 -3.43 -1.64 -26.33
N GLU A 301 -2.52 -2.61 -26.14
CA GLU A 301 -2.68 -3.93 -26.76
C GLU A 301 -3.88 -4.69 -26.19
N LEU A 302 -4.11 -4.64 -24.88
CA LEU A 302 -5.30 -5.25 -24.28
C LEU A 302 -6.59 -4.54 -24.73
N THR A 303 -6.58 -3.22 -24.89
CA THR A 303 -7.74 -2.49 -25.44
C THR A 303 -8.08 -2.92 -26.87
N LYS A 304 -7.06 -3.14 -27.72
CA LYS A 304 -7.28 -3.72 -29.07
C LYS A 304 -7.93 -5.11 -29.04
N LEU A 305 -7.70 -5.86 -27.96
CA LEU A 305 -8.32 -7.19 -27.73
C LEU A 305 -9.70 -7.10 -27.05
N GLY A 306 -10.27 -5.90 -26.90
CA GLY A 306 -11.59 -5.69 -26.34
C GLY A 306 -11.64 -5.57 -24.80
N PHE A 307 -10.50 -5.51 -24.13
CA PHE A 307 -10.48 -5.19 -22.70
C PHE A 307 -10.78 -3.71 -22.47
N ARG A 308 -11.59 -3.40 -21.46
CA ARG A 308 -11.69 -2.04 -20.95
C ARG A 308 -10.64 -1.83 -19.85
N VAL A 309 -9.54 -1.16 -20.19
CA VAL A 309 -8.43 -0.89 -19.27
C VAL A 309 -8.61 0.49 -18.64
N PHE A 310 -8.53 0.57 -17.31
CA PHE A 310 -8.59 1.86 -16.59
C PHE A 310 -7.24 2.57 -16.64
N PRO A 311 -7.23 3.91 -16.73
CA PRO A 311 -6.01 4.70 -16.62
C PRO A 311 -5.29 4.41 -15.31
N SER A 312 -3.99 4.11 -15.38
CA SER A 312 -3.19 3.76 -14.20
C SER A 312 -1.96 4.65 -14.06
N ARG A 313 -1.61 4.97 -12.81
CA ARG A 313 -0.36 5.63 -12.40
C ARG A 313 0.42 4.78 -11.39
N THR A 314 0.30 3.45 -11.53
CA THR A 314 0.97 2.46 -10.69
C THR A 314 1.82 1.52 -11.55
N ASN A 315 2.43 0.48 -10.93
CA ASN A 315 3.06 -0.62 -11.65
C ASN A 315 2.10 -1.79 -11.92
N PHE A 316 0.83 -1.50 -12.06
CA PHE A 316 -0.21 -2.46 -12.47
C PHE A 316 -1.32 -1.73 -13.23
N ILE A 317 -2.18 -2.47 -13.89
CA ILE A 317 -3.42 -2.00 -14.50
C ILE A 317 -4.61 -2.76 -13.93
N LEU A 318 -5.79 -2.12 -13.93
CA LEU A 318 -7.08 -2.77 -13.69
C LEU A 318 -7.82 -2.86 -15.03
N ALA A 319 -8.24 -4.06 -15.42
CA ALA A 319 -8.84 -4.31 -16.72
C ALA A 319 -10.12 -5.17 -16.60
N HIS A 320 -11.20 -4.73 -17.23
CA HIS A 320 -12.40 -5.53 -17.43
C HIS A 320 -12.20 -6.37 -18.69
N PRO A 321 -12.13 -7.69 -18.57
CA PRO A 321 -11.91 -8.54 -19.73
C PRO A 321 -13.18 -8.69 -20.59
N PRO A 322 -13.05 -8.95 -21.91
CA PRO A 322 -14.19 -9.24 -22.78
C PRO A 322 -14.63 -10.69 -22.65
N ARG A 323 -15.78 -11.01 -23.19
CA ARG A 323 -16.32 -12.35 -23.48
C ARG A 323 -16.60 -13.22 -22.25
N PHE A 324 -15.65 -13.41 -21.33
CA PHE A 324 -15.78 -14.27 -20.16
C PHE A 324 -15.68 -13.47 -18.87
N ALA A 325 -16.21 -14.03 -17.76
CA ALA A 325 -16.03 -13.44 -16.44
C ALA A 325 -14.54 -13.33 -16.05
N ALA A 326 -14.18 -12.34 -15.24
CA ALA A 326 -12.79 -12.11 -14.84
C ALA A 326 -12.15 -13.32 -14.13
N LEU A 327 -12.92 -14.05 -13.32
CA LEU A 327 -12.45 -15.28 -12.67
C LEU A 327 -12.10 -16.36 -13.71
N GLU A 328 -12.89 -16.50 -14.76
CA GLU A 328 -12.62 -17.45 -15.84
C GLU A 328 -11.36 -17.05 -16.64
N TRP A 329 -11.17 -15.74 -16.88
CA TRP A 329 -9.93 -15.23 -17.47
C TRP A 329 -8.71 -15.53 -16.61
N GLN A 330 -8.81 -15.33 -15.28
CA GLN A 330 -7.72 -15.67 -14.35
C GLN A 330 -7.35 -17.16 -14.48
N ARG A 331 -8.35 -18.06 -14.52
CA ARG A 331 -8.14 -19.50 -14.65
C ARG A 331 -7.44 -19.86 -15.96
N ARG A 332 -7.92 -19.35 -17.10
CA ARG A 332 -7.35 -19.60 -18.43
C ARG A 332 -5.94 -19.07 -18.60
N LEU A 333 -5.63 -17.91 -18.02
CA LEU A 333 -4.26 -17.37 -17.97
C LEU A 333 -3.36 -18.24 -17.10
N ARG A 334 -3.85 -18.70 -15.95
CA ARG A 334 -3.11 -19.60 -15.06
C ARG A 334 -2.74 -20.93 -15.74
N GLU A 335 -3.63 -21.52 -16.52
CA GLU A 335 -3.37 -22.72 -17.34
C GLU A 335 -2.21 -22.49 -18.32
N ARG A 336 -2.01 -21.26 -18.77
CA ARG A 336 -0.89 -20.82 -19.62
C ARG A 336 0.31 -20.31 -18.81
N LYS A 337 0.36 -20.64 -17.52
CA LYS A 337 1.42 -20.22 -16.58
C LYS A 337 1.56 -18.69 -16.45
N ILE A 338 0.47 -17.96 -16.55
CA ILE A 338 0.43 -16.51 -16.29
C ILE A 338 -0.49 -16.24 -15.11
N LEU A 339 0.06 -15.70 -14.04
CA LEU A 339 -0.65 -15.45 -12.80
C LEU A 339 -0.99 -13.97 -12.66
N VAL A 340 -2.28 -13.64 -12.73
CA VAL A 340 -2.83 -12.30 -12.49
C VAL A 340 -3.68 -12.30 -11.22
N ARG A 341 -4.05 -11.12 -10.70
CA ARG A 341 -4.88 -11.02 -9.49
C ARG A 341 -6.34 -10.79 -9.85
N TRP A 342 -7.20 -11.60 -9.27
CA TRP A 342 -8.63 -11.40 -9.18
C TRP A 342 -9.02 -11.19 -7.70
N PHE A 343 -10.11 -10.44 -7.46
CA PHE A 343 -10.63 -10.18 -6.13
C PHE A 343 -12.11 -10.53 -6.07
N ASP A 344 -12.51 -11.24 -5.01
CA ASP A 344 -13.91 -11.55 -4.74
C ASP A 344 -14.57 -10.44 -3.90
N PHE A 345 -14.53 -9.21 -4.42
CA PHE A 345 -15.24 -8.07 -3.84
C PHE A 345 -16.20 -7.47 -4.87
N PRO A 346 -17.44 -7.13 -4.49
CA PRO A 346 -18.47 -6.64 -5.42
C PRO A 346 -17.99 -5.55 -6.36
N GLU A 347 -17.18 -4.60 -5.85
CA GLU A 347 -16.72 -3.43 -6.59
C GLU A 347 -15.66 -3.77 -7.65
N VAL A 348 -14.97 -4.91 -7.52
CA VAL A 348 -13.84 -5.26 -8.41
C VAL A 348 -13.87 -6.68 -8.94
N LYS A 349 -14.87 -7.50 -8.61
CA LYS A 349 -14.96 -8.90 -9.08
C LYS A 349 -15.04 -9.07 -10.60
N ASN A 350 -15.43 -8.03 -11.30
CA ASN A 350 -15.50 -8.04 -12.76
C ASN A 350 -14.18 -7.66 -13.45
N TYR A 351 -13.11 -7.46 -12.68
CA TYR A 351 -11.84 -6.96 -13.19
C TYR A 351 -10.69 -7.90 -12.84
N LEU A 352 -9.63 -7.82 -13.65
CA LEU A 352 -8.31 -8.36 -13.35
C LEU A 352 -7.37 -7.21 -13.00
N ARG A 353 -6.61 -7.34 -11.91
CA ARG A 353 -5.45 -6.49 -11.67
C ARG A 353 -4.22 -7.21 -12.20
N ILE A 354 -3.51 -6.58 -13.10
CA ILE A 354 -2.36 -7.13 -13.82
C ILE A 354 -1.14 -6.30 -13.47
N THR A 355 -0.18 -6.89 -12.80
CA THR A 355 1.13 -6.27 -12.52
C THR A 355 1.89 -6.07 -13.83
N ILE A 356 2.63 -4.98 -13.95
CA ILE A 356 3.48 -4.71 -15.11
C ILE A 356 4.79 -5.48 -14.94
N GLY A 357 4.98 -6.48 -15.79
CA GLY A 357 6.20 -7.26 -15.91
C GLY A 357 7.25 -6.59 -16.80
N THR A 358 8.24 -7.39 -17.20
CA THR A 358 9.16 -7.02 -18.28
C THR A 358 8.41 -6.90 -19.61
N PRO A 359 8.97 -6.24 -20.64
CA PRO A 359 8.36 -6.21 -21.97
C PRO A 359 8.01 -7.60 -22.51
N ALA A 360 8.91 -8.58 -22.37
CA ALA A 360 8.69 -9.96 -22.81
C ALA A 360 7.52 -10.65 -22.06
N GLU A 361 7.39 -10.41 -20.74
CA GLU A 361 6.26 -10.94 -19.96
C GLU A 361 4.93 -10.28 -20.36
N ALA A 362 4.95 -8.99 -20.69
CA ALA A 362 3.79 -8.26 -21.19
C ALA A 362 3.37 -8.78 -22.58
N GLU A 363 4.32 -9.04 -23.49
CA GLU A 363 4.10 -9.64 -24.80
C GLU A 363 3.49 -11.06 -24.68
N ALA A 364 4.05 -11.88 -23.78
CA ALA A 364 3.51 -13.22 -23.50
C ALA A 364 2.06 -13.17 -22.97
N LEU A 365 1.74 -12.21 -22.11
CA LEU A 365 0.36 -11.99 -21.65
C LEU A 365 -0.58 -11.63 -22.82
N VAL A 366 -0.17 -10.71 -23.70
CA VAL A 366 -0.98 -10.31 -24.87
C VAL A 366 -1.19 -11.50 -25.80
N ALA A 367 -0.14 -12.29 -26.07
CA ALA A 367 -0.25 -13.51 -26.90
C ALA A 367 -1.22 -14.54 -26.27
N ALA A 368 -1.12 -14.76 -24.95
CA ALA A 368 -2.04 -15.64 -24.24
C ALA A 368 -3.48 -15.11 -24.26
N ALA A 369 -3.68 -13.79 -24.09
CA ALA A 369 -5.01 -13.18 -24.17
C ALA A 369 -5.63 -13.36 -25.56
N ARG A 370 -4.85 -13.18 -26.62
CA ARG A 370 -5.29 -13.42 -28.01
C ARG A 370 -5.69 -14.88 -28.25
N ALA A 371 -4.96 -15.83 -27.68
CA ALA A 371 -5.27 -17.26 -27.81
C ALA A 371 -6.46 -17.72 -26.94
N ILE A 372 -6.93 -16.92 -26.00
CA ILE A 372 -8.12 -17.19 -25.17
C ILE A 372 -9.39 -16.68 -25.88
N LEU A 373 -9.31 -15.64 -26.68
CA LEU A 373 -10.41 -15.05 -27.46
C LEU A 373 -10.83 -15.91 -28.62
#